data_eaee8f534afcb0457daf0d83c5d29dbb
#
_entry.id   eaee8f534afcb0457daf0d83c5d29dbb
#
_cell.length_a   1.000
_cell.length_b   1.000
_cell.length_c   1.000
_cell.angle_alpha   90.00
_cell.angle_beta   90.00
_cell.angle_gamma   90.00
#
_symmetry.space_group_name_H-M   'P 1'
#
loop_
_entity.id
_entity.type
_entity.pdbx_description
1 polymer ?
#
loop_
_entity_poly.entity_id
_entity_poly.type
_entity_poly.pdbx_seq_one_letter_code
_entity_poly.pdbx_strand_id
1 'polypeptide(L)'
;MKTAFRVLSSAILLSFSFAMSAHALDAPAVSIVDEGFGKIVLNVTAGQSGAPHGFTVWWMKQSDFVANGNEMLFVPSAIQGVASFRGIPTLNTWDGSLSTFVLAPNGTAKVEIGDLEDETGVWTNMPEELTPDTEYVFRVSANESEGIYKPASPYSEIVRTWTLGGQDCTYTQGFWKTHGPGDCIEGNNSNEWPVTSLTLGNVVYTDLELCDILHQQPQGNGLVSLAHQLIATKLNIANGADPTDIAAIVAAADAQIGDLVIPPHGDGFIHPSDTSANTQALDDYNNGITGPGHCPPTSVE
;
A
#
# COMPACT_ATOMS: atom_id res chain seq x y z
N MET A 1 93.40 0.56 32.43
CA MET A 1 92.27 1.45 32.25
C MET A 1 91.59 1.05 30.91
N LYS A 2 90.46 0.31 30.92
CA LYS A 2 89.70 -0.02 29.73
C LYS A 2 88.29 0.42 30.02
N THR A 3 87.88 1.47 29.37
CA THR A 3 86.54 2.07 29.45
C THR A 3 85.62 1.32 28.52
N ALA A 4 84.58 0.66 29.06
CA ALA A 4 83.56 -0.02 28.24
C ALA A 4 82.40 0.95 27.93
N PHE A 5 82.15 1.20 26.66
CA PHE A 5 80.98 1.92 26.16
C PHE A 5 79.78 0.98 26.06
N ARG A 6 78.75 1.24 26.82
CA ARG A 6 77.46 0.57 26.67
C ARG A 6 76.61 1.37 25.73
N VAL A 7 76.26 0.77 24.56
CA VAL A 7 75.27 1.27 23.64
C VAL A 7 73.88 0.79 24.09
N LEU A 8 73.03 1.74 24.49
CA LEU A 8 71.65 1.48 24.78
C LEU A 8 70.87 1.55 23.38
N SER A 9 70.42 0.41 22.94
CA SER A 9 69.48 0.36 21.80
C SER A 9 68.06 0.58 22.33
N SER A 10 67.50 1.76 22.08
CA SER A 10 66.07 2.01 22.32
C SER A 10 65.25 1.48 21.13
N ALA A 11 64.52 0.40 21.36
CA ALA A 11 63.54 -0.08 20.42
C ALA A 11 62.27 0.78 20.53
N ILE A 12 61.99 1.57 19.50
CA ILE A 12 60.73 2.30 19.37
C ILE A 12 59.69 1.30 18.84
N LEU A 13 58.77 0.86 19.71
CA LEU A 13 57.56 0.16 19.26
C LEU A 13 56.63 1.19 18.67
N LEU A 14 56.52 1.22 17.33
CA LEU A 14 55.42 1.91 16.65
C LEU A 14 54.15 1.02 16.78
N SER A 15 53.31 1.37 17.73
CA SER A 15 51.91 0.82 17.75
C SER A 15 51.09 1.49 16.66
N PHE A 16 50.88 0.77 15.57
CA PHE A 16 49.88 1.12 14.61
C PHE A 16 48.49 0.83 15.19
N SER A 17 47.84 1.84 15.75
CA SER A 17 46.40 1.79 16.02
C SER A 17 45.66 1.87 14.68
N PHE A 18 45.24 0.74 14.17
CA PHE A 18 44.19 0.72 13.17
C PHE A 18 42.92 1.23 13.85
N ALA A 19 42.60 2.49 13.68
CA ALA A 19 41.28 2.99 13.89
C ALA A 19 40.41 2.32 12.81
N MET A 20 39.72 1.24 13.12
CA MET A 20 38.59 0.78 12.33
C MET A 20 37.55 1.89 12.42
N SER A 21 37.50 2.72 11.41
CA SER A 21 36.33 3.58 11.17
C SER A 21 35.16 2.61 11.06
N ALA A 22 34.27 2.60 12.04
CA ALA A 22 32.96 2.02 11.84
C ALA A 22 32.35 2.81 10.66
N HIS A 23 32.37 2.21 9.47
CA HIS A 23 31.73 2.83 8.32
C HIS A 23 30.24 2.77 8.63
N ALA A 24 29.63 3.93 8.83
CA ALA A 24 28.18 4.06 8.77
C ALA A 24 27.74 3.52 7.40
N LEU A 25 26.61 2.82 7.36
CA LEU A 25 26.04 2.38 6.08
C LEU A 25 25.75 3.59 5.20
N ASP A 26 25.84 3.41 3.89
CA ASP A 26 25.48 4.46 2.94
C ASP A 26 23.97 4.69 2.95
N ALA A 27 23.55 5.93 2.66
CA ALA A 27 22.14 6.27 2.56
C ALA A 27 21.47 5.45 1.46
N PRO A 28 20.30 4.85 1.72
CA PRO A 28 19.47 4.27 0.66
C PRO A 28 18.95 5.37 -0.28
N ALA A 29 18.53 4.96 -1.47
CA ALA A 29 17.69 5.77 -2.34
C ALA A 29 16.24 5.29 -2.26
N VAL A 30 15.29 6.20 -2.46
CA VAL A 30 13.86 5.89 -2.54
C VAL A 30 13.27 6.53 -3.78
N SER A 31 12.39 5.83 -4.46
CA SER A 31 11.62 6.35 -5.61
C SER A 31 10.19 5.87 -5.55
N ILE A 32 9.28 6.68 -6.08
CA ILE A 32 7.87 6.33 -6.23
C ILE A 32 7.74 5.35 -7.40
N VAL A 33 6.94 4.31 -7.21
CA VAL A 33 6.63 3.30 -8.23
C VAL A 33 5.18 3.40 -8.67
N ASP A 34 4.28 3.59 -7.69
CA ASP A 34 2.84 3.60 -7.91
C ASP A 34 2.13 4.42 -6.83
N GLU A 35 0.99 4.97 -7.18
CA GLU A 35 0.16 5.84 -6.36
C GLU A 35 -1.25 5.25 -6.32
N GLY A 36 -1.73 4.90 -5.12
CA GLY A 36 -3.06 4.37 -4.89
C GLY A 36 -3.91 5.30 -4.00
N PHE A 37 -5.16 4.97 -3.78
CA PHE A 37 -6.09 5.80 -3.00
C PHE A 37 -5.72 5.88 -1.52
N GLY A 38 -5.31 4.77 -0.93
CA GLY A 38 -4.89 4.68 0.47
C GLY A 38 -3.45 4.24 0.64
N LYS A 39 -2.67 4.16 -0.46
CA LYS A 39 -1.34 3.56 -0.45
C LYS A 39 -0.39 4.21 -1.44
N ILE A 40 0.89 4.09 -1.16
CA ILE A 40 1.98 4.49 -2.04
C ILE A 40 2.98 3.34 -2.14
N VAL A 41 3.34 2.97 -3.34
CA VAL A 41 4.35 1.93 -3.61
C VAL A 41 5.70 2.58 -3.85
N LEU A 42 6.71 2.12 -3.11
CA LEU A 42 8.06 2.63 -3.15
C LEU A 42 9.06 1.56 -3.60
N ASN A 43 10.04 1.94 -4.40
CA ASN A 43 11.29 1.20 -4.50
C ASN A 43 12.30 1.79 -3.52
N VAL A 44 12.85 0.93 -2.65
CA VAL A 44 13.96 1.25 -1.75
C VAL A 44 15.20 0.53 -2.23
N THR A 45 16.21 1.29 -2.64
CA THR A 45 17.49 0.78 -3.12
C THR A 45 18.57 1.03 -2.07
N ALA A 46 19.21 -0.01 -1.57
CA ALA A 46 20.31 0.12 -0.61
C ALA A 46 21.51 0.84 -1.23
N GLY A 47 22.26 1.57 -0.42
CA GLY A 47 23.54 2.15 -0.83
C GLY A 47 24.62 1.08 -1.08
N GLN A 48 25.87 1.53 -1.32
CA GLN A 48 27.01 0.66 -1.62
C GLN A 48 27.34 -0.32 -0.47
N SER A 49 26.93 -0.01 0.75
CA SER A 49 27.13 -0.85 1.93
C SER A 49 26.03 -1.92 2.09
N GLY A 50 24.96 -1.86 1.30
CA GLY A 50 23.78 -2.69 1.51
C GLY A 50 22.91 -2.24 2.69
N ALA A 51 21.91 -3.04 3.04
CA ALA A 51 21.09 -2.91 4.24
C ALA A 51 20.94 -4.29 4.91
N PRO A 52 21.97 -4.78 5.62
CA PRO A 52 22.01 -6.14 6.16
C PRO A 52 20.98 -6.38 7.28
N HIS A 53 20.46 -5.34 7.89
CA HIS A 53 19.42 -5.41 8.93
C HIS A 53 18.09 -4.85 8.46
N GLY A 54 17.91 -4.72 7.12
CA GLY A 54 16.74 -4.09 6.53
C GLY A 54 16.81 -2.56 6.56
N PHE A 55 15.65 -1.93 6.43
CA PHE A 55 15.53 -0.48 6.31
C PHE A 55 14.26 0.02 6.98
N THR A 56 14.18 1.32 7.22
CA THR A 56 13.00 1.97 7.79
C THR A 56 12.54 3.07 6.85
N VAL A 57 11.25 3.03 6.50
CA VAL A 57 10.55 4.09 5.78
C VAL A 57 9.88 5.00 6.78
N TRP A 58 10.02 6.31 6.56
CA TRP A 58 9.41 7.37 7.34
C TRP A 58 8.52 8.19 6.43
N TRP A 59 7.31 8.52 6.86
CA TRP A 59 6.40 9.37 6.10
C TRP A 59 5.58 10.27 6.98
N MET A 60 5.09 11.35 6.41
CA MET A 60 4.10 12.23 7.00
C MET A 60 3.39 13.03 5.91
N LYS A 61 2.24 13.60 6.24
CA LYS A 61 1.57 14.52 5.33
C LYS A 61 2.46 15.72 5.05
N GLN A 62 2.47 16.21 3.81
CA GLN A 62 3.23 17.40 3.43
C GLN A 62 2.83 18.62 4.26
N SER A 63 1.54 18.76 4.62
CA SER A 63 1.06 19.82 5.49
C SER A 63 1.74 19.80 6.87
N ASP A 64 1.86 18.60 7.47
CA ASP A 64 2.50 18.42 8.78
C ASP A 64 4.01 18.64 8.70
N PHE A 65 4.64 18.20 7.59
CA PHE A 65 6.04 18.45 7.31
C PHE A 65 6.36 19.94 7.26
N VAL A 66 5.54 20.73 6.54
CA VAL A 66 5.70 22.20 6.47
C VAL A 66 5.44 22.83 7.84
N ALA A 67 4.38 22.41 8.54
CA ALA A 67 4.06 22.92 9.89
C ALA A 67 5.18 22.61 10.90
N ASN A 68 5.93 21.52 10.71
CA ASN A 68 7.08 21.15 11.54
C ASN A 68 8.42 21.75 11.04
N GLY A 69 8.39 22.81 10.26
CA GLY A 69 9.58 23.52 9.81
C GLY A 69 10.35 22.82 8.69
N ASN A 70 9.72 21.97 7.90
CA ASN A 70 10.29 21.09 6.88
C ASN A 70 11.24 20.02 7.43
N GLU A 71 10.96 19.56 8.64
CA GLU A 71 11.71 18.49 9.29
C GLU A 71 10.80 17.30 9.61
N MET A 72 11.29 16.10 9.38
CA MET A 72 10.69 14.87 9.89
C MET A 72 11.17 14.61 11.32
N LEU A 73 10.26 14.14 12.16
CA LEU A 73 10.56 13.73 13.53
C LEU A 73 11.48 12.49 13.54
N PHE A 74 12.24 12.33 14.63
CA PHE A 74 13.11 11.16 14.81
C PHE A 74 12.44 10.03 15.63
N VAL A 75 11.17 10.20 15.94
CA VAL A 75 10.37 9.26 16.72
C VAL A 75 9.00 9.11 16.11
N PRO A 76 8.36 7.93 16.22
CA PRO A 76 6.98 7.75 15.84
C PRO A 76 6.08 8.72 16.59
N SER A 77 5.12 9.28 15.90
CA SER A 77 4.16 10.20 16.49
C SER A 77 2.80 10.07 15.79
N ALA A 78 1.78 10.73 16.30
CA ALA A 78 0.45 10.72 15.68
C ALA A 78 0.40 11.41 14.29
N ILE A 79 1.42 12.20 13.95
CA ILE A 79 1.52 12.90 12.64
C ILE A 79 2.59 12.31 11.72
N GLN A 80 3.35 11.31 12.20
CA GLN A 80 4.42 10.71 11.42
C GLN A 80 4.38 9.19 11.51
N GLY A 81 4.23 8.56 10.36
CA GLY A 81 4.33 7.13 10.17
C GLY A 81 5.78 6.66 10.08
N VAL A 82 5.99 5.47 10.58
CA VAL A 82 7.26 4.74 10.52
C VAL A 82 6.96 3.28 10.27
N ALA A 83 7.59 2.68 9.26
CA ALA A 83 7.59 1.24 9.05
C ALA A 83 9.01 0.72 8.98
N SER A 84 9.34 -0.25 9.81
CA SER A 84 10.63 -0.93 9.81
C SER A 84 10.49 -2.29 9.13
N PHE A 85 11.10 -2.39 7.96
CA PHE A 85 11.21 -3.59 7.13
C PHE A 85 12.47 -4.34 7.57
N ARG A 86 12.28 -5.46 8.28
CA ARG A 86 13.36 -6.11 9.03
C ARG A 86 14.16 -7.07 8.17
N GLY A 87 15.46 -7.12 8.44
CA GLY A 87 16.38 -8.08 7.87
C GLY A 87 16.29 -9.50 8.47
N ILE A 88 15.48 -9.71 9.51
CA ILE A 88 15.28 -11.03 10.11
C ILE A 88 14.25 -11.80 9.29
N PRO A 89 14.53 -13.06 8.90
CA PRO A 89 13.52 -13.90 8.31
C PRO A 89 12.33 -14.07 9.24
N THR A 90 11.15 -13.68 8.78
CA THR A 90 9.90 -13.79 9.54
C THR A 90 8.95 -14.70 8.79
N LEU A 91 8.42 -15.70 9.51
CA LEU A 91 7.48 -16.66 8.95
C LEU A 91 6.08 -16.06 8.93
N ASN A 92 5.48 -16.02 7.74
CA ASN A 92 4.06 -15.77 7.63
C ASN A 92 3.29 -17.01 8.12
N THR A 93 2.46 -16.83 9.15
CA THR A 93 1.71 -17.94 9.76
C THR A 93 0.52 -18.40 8.94
N TRP A 94 0.11 -17.61 7.92
CA TRP A 94 -1.03 -17.93 7.06
C TRP A 94 -0.64 -18.80 5.86
N ASP A 95 0.48 -18.48 5.20
CA ASP A 95 0.91 -19.14 3.96
C ASP A 95 2.24 -19.91 4.08
N GLY A 96 2.93 -19.76 5.21
CA GLY A 96 4.22 -20.40 5.46
C GLY A 96 5.41 -19.80 4.70
N SER A 97 5.24 -18.63 4.06
CA SER A 97 6.33 -17.92 3.39
C SER A 97 7.29 -17.30 4.40
N LEU A 98 8.53 -17.03 3.95
CA LEU A 98 9.55 -16.32 4.72
C LEU A 98 9.84 -14.98 4.06
N SER A 99 9.53 -13.90 4.76
CA SER A 99 9.92 -12.56 4.36
C SER A 99 11.22 -12.12 5.00
N THR A 100 12.10 -11.51 4.22
CA THR A 100 13.30 -10.82 4.70
C THR A 100 13.58 -9.61 3.83
N PHE A 101 13.90 -8.50 4.46
CA PHE A 101 14.23 -7.24 3.79
C PHE A 101 15.73 -6.93 3.86
N VAL A 102 16.58 -7.96 3.93
CA VAL A 102 18.03 -7.81 3.73
C VAL A 102 18.31 -7.38 2.30
N LEU A 103 18.98 -6.26 2.12
CA LEU A 103 19.38 -5.79 0.80
C LEU A 103 20.90 -5.88 0.64
N ALA A 104 21.34 -6.54 -0.42
CA ALA A 104 22.71 -6.48 -0.87
C ALA A 104 23.08 -5.04 -1.33
N PRO A 105 24.38 -4.70 -1.48
CA PRO A 105 24.78 -3.44 -2.09
C PRO A 105 24.04 -3.19 -3.42
N ASN A 106 23.40 -2.02 -3.52
CA ASN A 106 22.52 -1.61 -4.63
C ASN A 106 21.29 -2.52 -4.87
N GLY A 107 20.99 -3.44 -3.95
CA GLY A 107 19.77 -4.25 -4.00
C GLY A 107 18.53 -3.38 -3.76
N THR A 108 17.43 -3.73 -4.43
CA THR A 108 16.16 -2.98 -4.34
C THR A 108 15.07 -3.88 -3.79
N ALA A 109 14.24 -3.31 -2.91
CA ALA A 109 12.96 -3.87 -2.49
C ALA A 109 11.83 -2.95 -2.93
N LYS A 110 10.74 -3.54 -3.39
CA LYS A 110 9.46 -2.86 -3.60
C LYS A 110 8.64 -3.03 -2.32
N VAL A 111 8.14 -1.93 -1.76
CA VAL A 111 7.34 -1.91 -0.53
C VAL A 111 6.13 -1.01 -0.71
N GLU A 112 5.05 -1.37 -0.07
CA GLU A 112 3.82 -0.61 -0.03
C GLU A 112 3.69 0.11 1.32
N ILE A 113 3.29 1.38 1.34
CA ILE A 113 2.98 2.16 2.53
C ILE A 113 1.50 2.53 2.48
N GLY A 114 0.77 2.22 3.52
CA GLY A 114 -0.67 2.12 3.62
C GLY A 114 -1.05 0.64 3.61
N ASP A 115 -1.98 0.23 4.49
CA ASP A 115 -2.38 -1.17 4.66
C ASP A 115 -1.20 -2.12 4.99
N LEU A 116 -0.54 -1.82 6.11
CA LEU A 116 0.61 -2.60 6.61
C LEU A 116 0.21 -3.59 7.73
N GLU A 117 -1.09 -3.79 7.93
CA GLU A 117 -1.59 -4.55 9.09
C GLU A 117 -1.18 -6.02 9.03
N ASP A 118 -1.15 -6.61 7.85
CA ASP A 118 -0.85 -8.02 7.59
C ASP A 118 0.57 -8.29 7.04
N GLU A 119 1.39 -7.25 6.88
CA GLU A 119 2.71 -7.37 6.28
C GLU A 119 3.70 -8.11 7.18
N THR A 120 4.12 -9.29 6.76
CA THR A 120 5.07 -10.14 7.48
C THR A 120 6.48 -9.54 7.50
N GLY A 121 7.07 -9.43 8.69
CA GLY A 121 8.42 -8.87 8.85
C GLY A 121 8.47 -7.36 8.90
N VAL A 122 7.32 -6.69 8.90
CA VAL A 122 7.20 -5.24 9.06
C VAL A 122 6.70 -4.91 10.48
N TRP A 123 7.24 -3.86 11.04
CA TRP A 123 6.71 -3.21 12.23
C TRP A 123 6.36 -1.77 11.89
N THR A 124 5.18 -1.32 12.25
CA THR A 124 4.70 0.04 12.00
C THR A 124 3.94 0.61 13.19
N ASN A 125 3.90 1.94 13.29
CA ASN A 125 3.02 2.66 14.22
C ASN A 125 1.72 3.14 13.57
N MET A 126 1.62 3.06 12.24
CA MET A 126 0.46 3.45 11.43
C MET A 126 0.19 2.35 10.40
N PRO A 127 -0.53 1.29 10.79
CA PRO A 127 -0.85 0.19 9.89
C PRO A 127 -1.94 0.54 8.88
N GLU A 128 -2.78 1.52 9.21
CA GLU A 128 -3.95 1.89 8.42
C GLU A 128 -3.57 2.52 7.08
N GLU A 129 -4.55 2.58 6.20
CA GLU A 129 -4.43 3.24 4.90
C GLU A 129 -4.03 4.72 5.03
N LEU A 130 -3.32 5.21 4.04
CA LEU A 130 -3.03 6.63 3.90
C LEU A 130 -4.32 7.39 3.55
N THR A 131 -4.38 8.65 3.93
CA THR A 131 -5.53 9.51 3.57
C THR A 131 -5.50 9.76 2.06
N PRO A 132 -6.59 9.51 1.31
CA PRO A 132 -6.69 9.86 -0.10
C PRO A 132 -6.51 11.37 -0.35
N ASP A 133 -6.23 11.75 -1.60
CA ASP A 133 -6.03 13.14 -2.05
C ASP A 133 -5.10 13.95 -1.12
N THR A 134 -4.03 13.31 -0.69
CA THR A 134 -3.13 13.89 0.30
C THR A 134 -1.69 13.77 -0.14
N GLU A 135 -0.96 14.89 -0.14
CA GLU A 135 0.48 14.88 -0.41
C GLU A 135 1.24 14.34 0.80
N TYR A 136 2.08 13.36 0.55
CA TYR A 136 2.98 12.77 1.54
C TYR A 136 4.44 12.98 1.16
N VAL A 137 5.27 13.07 2.18
CA VAL A 137 6.72 13.06 2.08
C VAL A 137 7.26 11.76 2.66
N PHE A 138 8.26 11.19 1.98
CA PHE A 138 8.90 9.93 2.38
C PHE A 138 10.41 10.11 2.44
N ARG A 139 11.06 9.40 3.36
CA ARG A 139 12.50 9.17 3.39
C ARG A 139 12.80 7.79 3.95
N VAL A 140 14.00 7.29 3.70
CA VAL A 140 14.42 5.95 4.12
C VAL A 140 15.79 6.02 4.78
N SER A 141 16.03 5.12 5.74
CA SER A 141 17.35 4.86 6.31
C SER A 141 17.60 3.36 6.43
N ALA A 142 18.85 2.91 6.29
CA ALA A 142 19.21 1.53 6.63
C ALA A 142 19.22 1.36 8.15
N ASN A 143 18.84 0.18 8.65
CA ASN A 143 18.76 -0.13 10.08
C ASN A 143 20.14 -0.49 10.68
N GLU A 144 20.41 -0.06 11.92
CA GLU A 144 21.64 -0.40 12.66
C GLU A 144 21.66 -1.86 13.10
N SER A 145 20.51 -2.37 13.47
CA SER A 145 20.30 -3.74 13.96
C SER A 145 18.83 -4.10 13.75
N GLU A 146 18.44 -5.28 14.18
CA GLU A 146 17.04 -5.73 14.22
C GLU A 146 16.13 -4.86 15.10
N GLY A 147 16.71 -3.86 15.79
CA GLY A 147 16.00 -2.88 16.61
C GLY A 147 15.36 -1.78 15.78
N ILE A 148 14.16 -1.41 16.17
CA ILE A 148 13.31 -0.42 15.55
C ILE A 148 13.90 0.98 15.78
N TYR A 149 13.89 1.86 14.77
CA TYR A 149 14.22 3.31 14.85
C TYR A 149 15.67 3.71 15.05
N LYS A 150 16.64 2.84 14.86
CA LYS A 150 18.04 3.25 14.88
C LYS A 150 18.61 3.26 13.48
N PRO A 151 18.72 4.42 12.84
CA PRO A 151 19.36 4.53 11.54
C PRO A 151 20.86 4.24 11.67
N ALA A 152 21.35 3.32 10.84
CA ALA A 152 22.77 3.03 10.67
C ALA A 152 23.39 3.81 9.51
N SER A 153 22.54 4.47 8.71
CA SER A 153 22.93 5.32 7.58
C SER A 153 22.39 6.73 7.74
N PRO A 154 22.89 7.69 6.98
CA PRO A 154 22.15 8.91 6.67
C PRO A 154 20.79 8.58 6.05
N TYR A 155 19.86 9.50 6.10
CA TYR A 155 18.57 9.38 5.41
C TYR A 155 18.74 9.59 3.91
N SER A 156 17.86 8.99 3.12
CA SER A 156 17.70 9.31 1.71
C SER A 156 17.29 10.77 1.53
N GLU A 157 17.40 11.28 0.29
CA GLU A 157 16.66 12.46 -0.12
C GLU A 157 15.16 12.23 0.11
N ILE A 158 14.43 13.34 0.34
CA ILE A 158 12.97 13.31 0.50
C ILE A 158 12.32 13.19 -0.88
N VAL A 159 11.44 12.21 -1.04
CA VAL A 159 10.53 12.13 -2.18
C VAL A 159 9.13 12.56 -1.75
N ARG A 160 8.36 13.09 -2.70
CA ARG A 160 6.99 13.57 -2.48
C ARG A 160 6.08 13.00 -3.54
N THR A 161 4.89 12.64 -3.12
CA THR A 161 3.83 12.26 -4.04
C THR A 161 2.46 12.39 -3.37
N TRP A 162 1.42 12.31 -4.17
CA TRP A 162 0.04 12.33 -3.73
C TRP A 162 -0.50 10.91 -3.71
N THR A 163 -1.29 10.59 -2.68
CA THR A 163 -2.25 9.50 -2.81
C THR A 163 -3.30 9.91 -3.83
N LEU A 164 -3.79 8.96 -4.59
CA LEU A 164 -4.88 9.26 -5.52
C LEU A 164 -6.05 9.85 -4.74
N GLY A 165 -6.60 10.94 -5.24
CA GLY A 165 -7.78 11.56 -4.70
C GLY A 165 -8.99 10.69 -5.01
N GLY A 166 -9.88 10.56 -4.04
CA GLY A 166 -11.22 10.15 -4.35
C GLY A 166 -11.76 11.12 -5.41
N GLN A 167 -11.89 10.67 -6.65
CA GLN A 167 -12.40 11.52 -7.69
C GLN A 167 -13.91 11.62 -7.51
N ASP A 168 -14.42 12.83 -7.40
CA ASP A 168 -15.86 13.06 -7.45
C ASP A 168 -16.38 12.78 -8.88
N CYS A 169 -16.22 11.51 -9.29
CA CYS A 169 -16.65 10.97 -10.57
C CYS A 169 -16.76 9.45 -10.48
N THR A 170 -17.35 8.81 -11.47
CA THR A 170 -17.61 7.37 -11.45
C THR A 170 -16.86 6.64 -12.56
N TYR A 171 -16.44 5.42 -12.27
CA TYR A 171 -15.96 4.44 -13.23
C TYR A 171 -17.04 3.38 -13.50
N THR A 172 -17.02 2.83 -14.71
CA THR A 172 -17.93 1.76 -15.11
C THR A 172 -17.66 0.45 -14.37
N GLN A 173 -18.64 -0.44 -14.32
CA GLN A 173 -18.45 -1.82 -13.88
C GLN A 173 -17.33 -2.55 -14.65
N GLY A 174 -17.17 -2.24 -15.94
CA GLY A 174 -16.09 -2.80 -16.75
C GLY A 174 -14.69 -2.35 -16.30
N PHE A 175 -14.53 -1.09 -15.88
CA PHE A 175 -13.28 -0.58 -15.32
C PHE A 175 -12.91 -1.38 -14.05
N TRP A 176 -13.80 -1.40 -13.08
CA TRP A 176 -13.55 -2.10 -11.82
C TRP A 176 -13.25 -3.59 -12.01
N LYS A 177 -13.91 -4.24 -12.96
CA LYS A 177 -13.66 -5.63 -13.34
C LYS A 177 -12.24 -5.87 -13.84
N THR A 178 -11.61 -4.91 -14.51
CA THR A 178 -10.27 -5.04 -15.12
C THR A 178 -9.15 -4.40 -14.29
N HIS A 179 -9.48 -3.70 -13.21
CA HIS A 179 -8.53 -3.00 -12.34
C HIS A 179 -8.60 -3.49 -10.87
N GLY A 180 -9.03 -4.72 -10.66
CA GLY A 180 -9.12 -5.36 -9.36
C GLY A 180 -7.84 -6.08 -8.93
N PRO A 181 -7.91 -6.89 -7.86
CA PRO A 181 -6.78 -7.61 -7.30
C PRO A 181 -6.02 -8.45 -8.33
N GLY A 182 -4.69 -8.43 -8.29
CA GLY A 182 -3.84 -9.12 -9.27
C GLY A 182 -4.04 -10.63 -9.35
N ASP A 183 -4.44 -11.28 -8.27
CA ASP A 183 -4.74 -12.71 -8.21
C ASP A 183 -6.02 -13.08 -8.99
N CYS A 184 -6.89 -12.11 -9.20
CA CYS A 184 -8.13 -12.28 -9.97
C CYS A 184 -7.98 -11.94 -11.45
N ILE A 185 -7.05 -11.06 -11.80
CA ILE A 185 -6.84 -10.57 -13.16
C ILE A 185 -5.46 -10.98 -13.63
N GLU A 186 -5.41 -12.01 -14.48
CA GLU A 186 -4.16 -12.55 -15.00
C GLU A 186 -3.33 -11.47 -15.72
N GLY A 187 -2.11 -11.23 -15.21
CA GLY A 187 -1.19 -10.24 -15.78
C GLY A 187 -1.38 -8.81 -15.31
N ASN A 188 -2.32 -8.51 -14.44
CA ASN A 188 -2.45 -7.19 -13.80
C ASN A 188 -1.67 -7.16 -12.49
N ASN A 189 -0.77 -6.18 -12.35
CA ASN A 189 0.04 -5.97 -11.14
C ASN A 189 -0.42 -4.75 -10.31
N SER A 190 -1.46 -4.04 -10.76
CA SER A 190 -2.03 -2.91 -10.04
C SER A 190 -3.43 -3.26 -9.54
N ASN A 191 -3.65 -3.17 -8.23
CA ASN A 191 -4.99 -3.21 -7.65
C ASN A 191 -5.43 -1.78 -7.37
N GLU A 192 -6.45 -1.32 -8.09
CA GLU A 192 -7.00 0.04 -7.94
C GLU A 192 -8.27 0.07 -7.07
N TRP A 193 -8.64 -1.07 -6.49
CA TRP A 193 -9.80 -1.09 -5.61
C TRP A 193 -9.50 -0.39 -4.29
N PRO A 194 -10.37 0.55 -3.86
CA PRO A 194 -10.16 1.33 -2.65
C PRO A 194 -10.49 0.58 -1.37
N VAL A 195 -10.91 -0.69 -1.46
CA VAL A 195 -11.32 -1.52 -0.32
C VAL A 195 -10.88 -2.97 -0.53
N THR A 196 -10.69 -3.70 0.57
CA THR A 196 -10.37 -5.15 0.60
C THR A 196 -11.61 -6.03 0.76
N SER A 197 -12.77 -5.44 1.06
CA SER A 197 -14.05 -6.16 1.20
C SER A 197 -15.24 -5.22 1.02
N LEU A 198 -16.38 -5.77 0.63
CA LEU A 198 -17.67 -5.07 0.62
C LEU A 198 -18.77 -5.97 1.20
N THR A 199 -19.74 -5.33 1.84
CA THR A 199 -20.99 -5.99 2.21
C THR A 199 -22.01 -5.82 1.07
N LEU A 200 -22.56 -6.92 0.56
CA LEU A 200 -23.68 -6.93 -0.40
C LEU A 200 -24.87 -7.63 0.25
N GLY A 201 -25.95 -6.89 0.46
CA GLY A 201 -27.02 -7.37 1.34
C GLY A 201 -26.52 -7.50 2.79
N ASN A 202 -26.60 -8.71 3.34
CA ASN A 202 -26.11 -9.02 4.69
C ASN A 202 -24.82 -9.86 4.67
N VAL A 203 -24.23 -10.11 3.50
CA VAL A 203 -23.05 -10.97 3.33
C VAL A 203 -21.82 -10.10 3.02
N VAL A 204 -20.73 -10.35 3.75
CA VAL A 204 -19.42 -9.72 3.48
C VAL A 204 -18.66 -10.58 2.48
N TYR A 205 -18.11 -9.96 1.47
CA TYR A 205 -17.26 -10.59 0.46
C TYR A 205 -15.88 -9.91 0.47
N THR A 206 -14.83 -10.70 0.42
CA THR A 206 -13.46 -10.23 0.18
C THR A 206 -13.31 -9.68 -1.24
N ASP A 207 -12.26 -8.94 -1.50
CA ASP A 207 -11.95 -8.40 -2.83
C ASP A 207 -11.84 -9.50 -3.90
N LEU A 208 -11.22 -10.66 -3.59
CA LEU A 208 -11.14 -11.80 -4.50
C LEU A 208 -12.53 -12.39 -4.80
N GLU A 209 -13.39 -12.55 -3.80
CA GLU A 209 -14.77 -13.03 -4.00
C GLU A 209 -15.60 -12.04 -4.81
N LEU A 210 -15.44 -10.73 -4.58
CA LEU A 210 -16.10 -9.69 -5.37
C LEU A 210 -15.62 -9.71 -6.83
N CYS A 211 -14.33 -9.96 -7.04
CA CYS A 211 -13.78 -10.10 -8.37
C CYS A 211 -14.34 -11.33 -9.10
N ASP A 212 -14.44 -12.48 -8.43
CA ASP A 212 -15.10 -13.68 -8.97
C ASP A 212 -16.55 -13.38 -9.37
N ILE A 213 -17.29 -12.64 -8.52
CA ILE A 213 -18.66 -12.21 -8.82
C ILE A 213 -18.69 -11.33 -10.10
N LEU A 214 -17.79 -10.35 -10.23
CA LEU A 214 -17.74 -9.48 -11.42
C LEU A 214 -17.40 -10.26 -12.70
N HIS A 215 -16.70 -11.39 -12.60
CA HIS A 215 -16.39 -12.26 -13.74
C HIS A 215 -17.47 -13.30 -14.03
N GLN A 216 -18.40 -13.53 -13.08
CA GLN A 216 -19.51 -14.45 -13.27
C GLN A 216 -20.49 -13.93 -14.33
N GLN A 217 -20.84 -14.74 -15.32
CA GLN A 217 -21.86 -14.37 -16.29
C GLN A 217 -23.26 -14.47 -15.68
N PRO A 218 -24.12 -13.47 -15.84
CA PRO A 218 -25.46 -13.48 -15.22
C PRO A 218 -26.37 -14.63 -15.68
N GLN A 219 -26.34 -15.03 -16.94
CA GLN A 219 -27.11 -16.14 -17.52
C GLN A 219 -28.60 -16.15 -17.14
N GLY A 220 -29.21 -14.95 -17.05
CA GLY A 220 -30.60 -14.79 -16.64
C GLY A 220 -30.84 -14.73 -15.13
N ASN A 221 -29.78 -14.65 -14.32
CA ASN A 221 -29.87 -14.39 -12.90
C ASN A 221 -29.79 -12.88 -12.62
N GLY A 222 -30.90 -12.28 -12.21
CA GLY A 222 -30.97 -10.86 -11.86
C GLY A 222 -30.12 -10.48 -10.66
N LEU A 223 -29.92 -11.42 -9.71
CA LEU A 223 -29.04 -11.20 -8.55
C LEU A 223 -27.60 -10.89 -8.98
N VAL A 224 -27.06 -11.66 -9.93
CA VAL A 224 -25.68 -11.44 -10.45
C VAL A 224 -25.60 -10.12 -11.18
N SER A 225 -26.59 -9.78 -12.02
CA SER A 225 -26.61 -8.48 -12.72
C SER A 225 -26.67 -7.30 -11.75
N LEU A 226 -27.49 -7.41 -10.70
CA LEU A 226 -27.61 -6.39 -9.66
C LEU A 226 -26.29 -6.26 -8.88
N ALA A 227 -25.68 -7.39 -8.51
CA ALA A 227 -24.41 -7.42 -7.78
C ALA A 227 -23.29 -6.74 -8.56
N HIS A 228 -23.18 -6.96 -9.87
CA HIS A 228 -22.17 -6.29 -10.71
C HIS A 228 -22.24 -4.77 -10.61
N GLN A 229 -23.44 -4.22 -10.73
CA GLN A 229 -23.63 -2.77 -10.68
C GLN A 229 -23.46 -2.24 -9.24
N LEU A 230 -23.93 -2.98 -8.23
CA LEU A 230 -23.80 -2.58 -6.83
C LEU A 230 -22.34 -2.59 -6.36
N ILE A 231 -21.52 -3.58 -6.77
CA ILE A 231 -20.08 -3.61 -6.51
C ILE A 231 -19.43 -2.36 -7.10
N ALA A 232 -19.65 -2.09 -8.39
CA ALA A 232 -19.09 -0.92 -9.05
C ALA A 232 -19.49 0.39 -8.36
N THR A 233 -20.78 0.53 -7.99
CA THR A 233 -21.26 1.71 -7.28
C THR A 233 -20.61 1.86 -5.91
N LYS A 234 -20.47 0.78 -5.13
CA LYS A 234 -19.83 0.85 -3.81
C LYS A 234 -18.34 1.13 -3.92
N LEU A 235 -17.66 0.61 -4.95
CA LEU A 235 -16.27 0.95 -5.25
C LEU A 235 -16.15 2.43 -5.65
N ASN A 236 -17.04 2.96 -6.49
CA ASN A 236 -17.07 4.39 -6.84
C ASN A 236 -17.25 5.28 -5.61
N ILE A 237 -18.18 4.93 -4.71
CA ILE A 237 -18.41 5.68 -3.47
C ILE A 237 -17.18 5.61 -2.56
N ALA A 238 -16.59 4.44 -2.39
CA ALA A 238 -15.37 4.27 -1.62
C ALA A 238 -14.18 5.02 -2.26
N ASN A 239 -14.21 5.21 -3.58
CA ASN A 239 -13.27 6.02 -4.35
C ASN A 239 -13.55 7.53 -4.29
N GLY A 240 -14.57 7.98 -3.55
CA GLY A 240 -14.88 9.38 -3.31
C GLY A 240 -15.98 9.97 -4.18
N ALA A 241 -16.66 9.19 -5.01
CA ALA A 241 -17.82 9.67 -5.77
C ALA A 241 -18.98 10.05 -4.82
N ASP A 242 -19.62 11.19 -5.06
CA ASP A 242 -20.75 11.67 -4.24
C ASP A 242 -21.92 10.67 -4.24
N PRO A 243 -22.30 10.09 -3.09
CA PRO A 243 -23.36 9.10 -2.98
C PRO A 243 -24.76 9.72 -2.92
N THR A 244 -24.90 11.04 -2.90
CA THR A 244 -26.17 11.73 -2.58
C THR A 244 -27.34 11.25 -3.44
N ASP A 245 -27.12 11.14 -4.75
CA ASP A 245 -28.18 10.77 -5.71
C ASP A 245 -28.43 9.25 -5.76
N ILE A 246 -27.51 8.41 -5.25
CA ILE A 246 -27.58 6.96 -5.40
C ILE A 246 -27.80 6.20 -4.08
N ALA A 247 -27.60 6.83 -2.93
CA ALA A 247 -27.64 6.18 -1.61
C ALA A 247 -28.92 5.39 -1.35
N ALA A 248 -30.09 5.92 -1.76
CA ALA A 248 -31.37 5.24 -1.60
C ALA A 248 -31.48 3.97 -2.45
N ILE A 249 -30.90 3.99 -3.65
CA ILE A 249 -30.89 2.85 -4.57
C ILE A 249 -29.91 1.78 -4.07
N VAL A 250 -28.74 2.19 -3.55
CA VAL A 250 -27.78 1.27 -2.92
C VAL A 250 -28.45 0.54 -1.75
N ALA A 251 -29.14 1.27 -0.88
CA ALA A 251 -29.86 0.66 0.24
C ALA A 251 -30.98 -0.28 -0.22
N ALA A 252 -31.72 0.07 -1.29
CA ALA A 252 -32.75 -0.77 -1.87
C ALA A 252 -32.17 -2.04 -2.51
N ALA A 253 -31.02 -1.93 -3.19
CA ALA A 253 -30.32 -3.06 -3.79
C ALA A 253 -29.79 -4.03 -2.70
N ASP A 254 -29.20 -3.50 -1.64
CA ASP A 254 -28.77 -4.31 -0.49
C ASP A 254 -29.95 -5.02 0.19
N ALA A 255 -31.05 -4.32 0.41
CA ALA A 255 -32.27 -4.91 0.98
C ALA A 255 -32.86 -6.02 0.07
N GLN A 256 -32.76 -5.87 -1.24
CA GLN A 256 -33.22 -6.84 -2.21
C GLN A 256 -32.33 -8.10 -2.28
N ILE A 257 -31.03 -7.95 -2.10
CA ILE A 257 -30.07 -9.06 -1.97
C ILE A 257 -30.29 -9.79 -0.63
N GLY A 258 -30.43 -9.05 0.46
CA GLY A 258 -30.69 -9.64 1.80
C GLY A 258 -29.63 -10.68 2.18
N ASP A 259 -30.11 -11.89 2.55
CA ASP A 259 -29.24 -13.01 2.95
C ASP A 259 -28.84 -13.94 1.78
N LEU A 260 -29.15 -13.56 0.54
CA LEU A 260 -28.78 -14.38 -0.62
C LEU A 260 -27.28 -14.35 -0.86
N VAL A 261 -26.68 -15.53 -0.97
CA VAL A 261 -25.26 -15.65 -1.35
C VAL A 261 -25.14 -15.65 -2.86
N ILE A 262 -24.35 -14.71 -3.38
CA ILE A 262 -24.22 -14.44 -4.81
C ILE A 262 -23.34 -15.49 -5.49
N PRO A 263 -23.74 -16.05 -6.66
CA PRO A 263 -22.83 -16.89 -7.46
C PRO A 263 -21.54 -16.16 -7.88
N PRO A 264 -20.37 -16.85 -7.93
CA PRO A 264 -20.18 -18.31 -7.81
C PRO A 264 -20.08 -18.83 -6.35
N HIS A 265 -20.13 -17.95 -5.35
CA HIS A 265 -19.93 -18.33 -3.94
C HIS A 265 -21.18 -18.96 -3.30
N GLY A 266 -22.33 -18.90 -3.97
CA GLY A 266 -23.59 -19.51 -3.57
C GLY A 266 -24.49 -19.80 -4.75
N ASP A 267 -25.77 -20.09 -4.46
CA ASP A 267 -26.80 -20.43 -5.43
C ASP A 267 -27.97 -19.43 -5.42
N GLY A 268 -27.72 -18.21 -4.92
CA GLY A 268 -28.73 -17.15 -4.87
C GLY A 268 -29.26 -16.80 -6.25
N PHE A 269 -30.57 -16.54 -6.33
CA PHE A 269 -31.25 -16.20 -7.56
C PHE A 269 -32.35 -15.16 -7.32
N ILE A 270 -32.42 -14.16 -8.18
CA ILE A 270 -33.55 -13.23 -8.29
C ILE A 270 -33.94 -13.15 -9.77
N HIS A 271 -35.22 -13.10 -10.05
CA HIS A 271 -35.66 -12.95 -11.44
C HIS A 271 -35.24 -11.58 -12.00
N PRO A 272 -34.73 -11.47 -13.24
CA PRO A 272 -34.24 -10.22 -13.79
C PRO A 272 -35.25 -9.07 -13.78
N SER A 273 -36.56 -9.35 -13.97
CA SER A 273 -37.59 -8.31 -13.90
C SER A 273 -37.69 -7.62 -12.55
N ASP A 274 -37.29 -8.34 -11.45
CA ASP A 274 -37.44 -7.83 -10.11
C ASP A 274 -36.28 -6.94 -9.71
N THR A 275 -35.11 -7.11 -10.36
CA THR A 275 -33.89 -6.31 -10.10
C THR A 275 -33.70 -5.18 -11.12
N SER A 276 -34.41 -5.19 -12.26
CA SER A 276 -34.12 -4.34 -13.41
C SER A 276 -34.05 -2.84 -13.10
N ALA A 277 -34.97 -2.34 -12.25
CA ALA A 277 -35.02 -0.91 -11.90
C ALA A 277 -33.78 -0.47 -11.10
N ASN A 278 -33.40 -1.23 -10.07
CA ASN A 278 -32.21 -0.93 -9.27
C ASN A 278 -30.93 -1.13 -10.10
N THR A 279 -30.86 -2.21 -10.88
CA THR A 279 -29.71 -2.48 -11.76
C THR A 279 -29.50 -1.33 -12.75
N GLN A 280 -30.56 -0.82 -13.40
CA GLN A 280 -30.47 0.30 -14.33
C GLN A 280 -30.03 1.61 -13.64
N ALA A 281 -30.59 1.92 -12.46
CA ALA A 281 -30.23 3.14 -11.75
C ALA A 281 -28.75 3.14 -11.28
N LEU A 282 -28.26 1.98 -10.83
CA LEU A 282 -26.84 1.80 -10.48
C LEU A 282 -25.95 1.89 -11.74
N ASP A 283 -26.39 1.31 -12.88
CA ASP A 283 -25.67 1.39 -14.14
C ASP A 283 -25.58 2.84 -14.64
N ASP A 284 -26.69 3.60 -14.58
CA ASP A 284 -26.72 5.02 -14.94
C ASP A 284 -25.75 5.85 -14.09
N TYR A 285 -25.67 5.57 -12.81
CA TYR A 285 -24.69 6.22 -11.90
C TYR A 285 -23.26 5.82 -12.26
N ASN A 286 -22.96 4.54 -12.44
CA ASN A 286 -21.62 4.04 -12.78
C ASN A 286 -21.13 4.56 -14.14
N ASN A 287 -22.04 4.84 -15.07
CA ASN A 287 -21.74 5.44 -16.38
C ASN A 287 -21.73 6.97 -16.35
N GLY A 288 -21.93 7.60 -15.20
CA GLY A 288 -21.95 9.05 -15.06
C GLY A 288 -23.14 9.74 -15.74
N ILE A 289 -24.21 9.01 -16.00
CA ILE A 289 -25.49 9.58 -16.53
C ILE A 289 -26.21 10.32 -15.39
N THR A 290 -26.07 9.82 -14.17
CA THR A 290 -26.55 10.46 -12.95
C THR A 290 -25.39 10.61 -11.96
N GLY A 291 -25.54 11.45 -10.94
CA GLY A 291 -24.50 11.70 -9.95
C GLY A 291 -23.35 12.59 -10.45
N PRO A 292 -22.10 12.38 -9.98
CA PRO A 292 -21.00 13.32 -10.21
C PRO A 292 -20.43 13.30 -11.65
N GLY A 293 -20.87 12.38 -12.50
CA GLY A 293 -20.35 12.22 -13.85
C GLY A 293 -19.26 11.15 -13.97
N HIS A 294 -18.92 10.79 -15.22
CA HIS A 294 -17.90 9.79 -15.50
C HIS A 294 -16.48 10.37 -15.37
N CYS A 295 -15.58 9.60 -14.78
CA CYS A 295 -14.16 9.99 -14.71
C CYS A 295 -13.56 10.10 -16.11
N PRO A 296 -12.69 11.10 -16.37
CA PRO A 296 -11.98 11.16 -17.63
C PRO A 296 -11.13 9.89 -17.81
N PRO A 297 -10.92 9.45 -19.07
CA PRO A 297 -10.02 8.33 -19.31
C PRO A 297 -8.66 8.66 -18.69
N THR A 298 -8.13 7.75 -17.86
CA THR A 298 -6.77 7.85 -17.35
C THR A 298 -5.84 7.91 -18.55
N SER A 299 -5.15 9.04 -18.73
CA SER A 299 -4.13 9.16 -19.77
C SER A 299 -2.98 8.21 -19.41
N VAL A 300 -3.00 7.03 -19.97
CA VAL A 300 -1.82 6.16 -20.02
C VAL A 300 -0.89 6.81 -21.05
N GLU A 301 0.11 7.57 -20.56
CA GLU A 301 1.29 7.93 -21.34
C GLU A 301 2.35 6.81 -21.25
#